data_e35e09881feda6cd1937ca1e3774fad5
#
_entry.id   e35e09881feda6cd1937ca1e3774fad5
#
_cell.length_a   1.000
_cell.length_b   1.000
_cell.length_c   1.000
_cell.angle_alpha   90.00
_cell.angle_beta   90.00
_cell.angle_gamma   90.00
#
_symmetry.space_group_name_H-M   'P 1'
#
loop_
_entity.id
_entity.type
_entity.pdbx_description
1 polymer ?
#
loop_
_entity_poly.entity_id
_entity_poly.type
_entity_poly.pdbx_seq_one_letter_code
_entity_poly.pdbx_strand_id
1 'polypeptide(L)'
;MVFEDYSELLKAQREAAWREVARRVAHEIKNPLTPIALSAERIRKHLERGLVPDETSLKVIHDCAETITEAVQTVRSLVDEFSSLARFPAAQPRPADINEIVEGTLAMFNGRLDGIRVEKQLDAHLPLAMADPEAIKRALANLIDNAAEAMQDSHVREIHIATSLLEGRDGLEIMIADTGHGINREVKEKLFLPYFSTKKRGTGLGLAIVRRIIEDHHGSIRVEENKPAGAKFLVELPLAGEIAASESQSA
;
A
#
# COMPACT_ATOMS: atom_id res chain seq x y z
N MET A 1 -3.53 19.24 -33.39
CA MET A 1 -4.54 20.05 -32.69
C MET A 1 -5.43 19.21 -31.73
N VAL A 2 -5.88 17.99 -32.06
CA VAL A 2 -6.70 17.17 -31.15
C VAL A 2 -5.88 16.52 -30.01
N PHE A 3 -4.60 16.25 -30.19
CA PHE A 3 -3.74 15.61 -29.20
C PHE A 3 -3.24 16.56 -28.10
N GLU A 4 -3.11 17.85 -28.35
CA GLU A 4 -2.71 18.86 -27.34
C GLU A 4 -3.81 19.09 -26.31
N ASP A 5 -5.08 19.06 -26.74
CA ASP A 5 -6.26 19.27 -25.87
C ASP A 5 -6.44 18.13 -24.85
N TYR A 6 -6.09 16.90 -25.23
CA TYR A 6 -6.11 15.75 -24.31
C TYR A 6 -5.03 15.83 -23.22
N SER A 7 -3.85 16.34 -23.54
CA SER A 7 -2.75 16.48 -22.58
C SER A 7 -3.06 17.56 -21.54
N GLU A 8 -3.68 18.66 -21.92
CA GLU A 8 -4.10 19.71 -20.99
C GLU A 8 -5.25 19.25 -20.08
N LEU A 9 -6.21 18.51 -20.62
CA LEU A 9 -7.31 17.95 -19.84
C LEU A 9 -6.81 16.94 -18.80
N LEU A 10 -5.92 16.05 -19.19
CA LEU A 10 -5.28 15.09 -18.27
C LEU A 10 -4.43 15.79 -17.20
N LYS A 11 -3.73 16.86 -17.55
CA LYS A 11 -2.96 17.69 -16.61
C LYS A 11 -3.88 18.40 -15.62
N ALA A 12 -4.95 19.01 -16.09
CA ALA A 12 -5.93 19.67 -15.24
C ALA A 12 -6.65 18.68 -14.29
N GLN A 13 -7.00 17.48 -14.77
CA GLN A 13 -7.55 16.41 -13.94
C GLN A 13 -6.56 15.94 -12.87
N ARG A 14 -5.28 15.79 -13.24
CA ARG A 14 -4.21 15.46 -12.28
C ARG A 14 -4.06 16.55 -11.22
N GLU A 15 -4.03 17.81 -11.60
CA GLU A 15 -3.91 18.94 -10.67
C GLU A 15 -5.12 19.07 -9.74
N ALA A 16 -6.33 18.80 -10.24
CA ALA A 16 -7.54 18.77 -9.42
C ALA A 16 -7.51 17.62 -8.41
N ALA A 17 -7.11 16.42 -8.83
CA ALA A 17 -6.92 15.28 -7.95
C ALA A 17 -5.85 15.57 -6.89
N TRP A 18 -4.72 16.18 -7.26
CA TRP A 18 -3.66 16.58 -6.32
C TRP A 18 -4.10 17.59 -5.28
N ARG A 19 -4.94 18.58 -5.66
CA ARG A 19 -5.50 19.54 -4.69
C ARG A 19 -6.39 18.86 -3.67
N GLU A 20 -7.22 17.93 -4.08
CA GLU A 20 -8.08 17.17 -3.18
C GLU A 20 -7.24 16.27 -2.25
N VAL A 21 -6.20 15.61 -2.79
CA VAL A 21 -5.21 14.82 -2.04
C VAL A 21 -4.55 15.69 -0.96
N ALA A 22 -3.98 16.82 -1.32
CA ALA A 22 -3.30 17.72 -0.39
C ALA A 22 -4.22 18.22 0.73
N ARG A 23 -5.47 18.58 0.39
CA ARG A 23 -6.47 19.03 1.36
C ARG A 23 -6.80 17.93 2.36
N ARG A 24 -6.97 16.69 1.90
CA ARG A 24 -7.30 15.55 2.75
C ARG A 24 -6.14 15.15 3.65
N VAL A 25 -4.90 15.12 3.11
CA VAL A 25 -3.69 14.89 3.91
C VAL A 25 -3.56 15.93 5.03
N ALA A 26 -3.79 17.20 4.73
CA ALA A 26 -3.76 18.24 5.76
C ALA A 26 -4.80 17.99 6.87
N HIS A 27 -5.99 17.52 6.52
CA HIS A 27 -7.02 17.12 7.48
C HIS A 27 -6.60 15.88 8.29
N GLU A 28 -6.04 14.87 7.64
CA GLU A 28 -5.61 13.63 8.32
C GLU A 28 -4.38 13.85 9.21
N ILE A 29 -3.49 14.79 8.88
CA ILE A 29 -2.40 15.22 9.78
C ILE A 29 -2.95 16.01 10.97
N LYS A 30 -3.99 16.84 10.78
CA LYS A 30 -4.60 17.60 11.87
C LYS A 30 -5.23 16.72 12.95
N ASN A 31 -5.79 15.58 12.56
CA ASN A 31 -6.47 14.65 13.47
C ASN A 31 -5.54 14.12 14.58
N PRO A 32 -4.35 13.55 14.33
CA PRO A 32 -3.43 13.13 15.39
C PRO A 32 -2.72 14.29 16.09
N LEU A 33 -2.62 15.49 15.51
CA LEU A 33 -2.04 16.66 16.18
C LEU A 33 -2.92 17.15 17.34
N THR A 34 -4.24 16.99 17.27
CA THR A 34 -5.17 17.39 18.33
C THR A 34 -4.92 16.62 19.64
N PRO A 35 -4.89 15.27 19.67
CA PRO A 35 -4.57 14.52 20.88
C PRO A 35 -3.15 14.77 21.39
N ILE A 36 -2.17 15.04 20.52
CA ILE A 36 -0.82 15.44 20.95
C ILE A 36 -0.88 16.73 21.76
N ALA A 37 -1.54 17.77 21.22
CA ALA A 37 -1.64 19.06 21.89
C ALA A 37 -2.39 18.95 23.24
N LEU A 38 -3.51 18.20 23.27
CA LEU A 38 -4.30 18.00 24.50
C LEU A 38 -3.53 17.19 25.56
N SER A 39 -2.81 16.13 25.15
CA SER A 39 -2.00 15.32 26.06
C SER A 39 -0.83 16.12 26.63
N ALA A 40 -0.14 16.90 25.79
CA ALA A 40 0.93 17.78 26.25
C ALA A 40 0.43 18.85 27.24
N GLU A 41 -0.73 19.46 26.96
CA GLU A 41 -1.34 20.41 27.89
C GLU A 41 -1.76 19.76 29.21
N ARG A 42 -2.28 18.53 29.17
CA ARG A 42 -2.64 17.76 30.35
C ARG A 42 -1.43 17.42 31.22
N ILE A 43 -0.32 16.99 30.59
CA ILE A 43 0.96 16.78 31.29
C ILE A 43 1.40 18.08 31.97
N ARG A 44 1.43 19.19 31.25
CA ARG A 44 1.83 20.51 31.78
C ARG A 44 1.02 20.88 32.98
N LYS A 45 -0.32 20.76 32.93
CA LYS A 45 -1.22 21.07 34.06
C LYS A 45 -0.96 20.20 35.29
N HIS A 46 -0.58 18.93 35.13
CA HIS A 46 -0.22 18.05 36.25
C HIS A 46 1.11 18.45 36.88
N LEU A 47 2.09 18.87 36.08
CA LEU A 47 3.40 19.31 36.56
C LEU A 47 3.34 20.71 37.24
N GLU A 48 2.51 21.63 36.76
CA GLU A 48 2.35 22.98 37.29
C GLU A 48 1.65 23.02 38.68
N ARG A 49 0.98 21.94 39.09
CA ARG A 49 0.31 21.86 40.40
C ARG A 49 1.25 21.81 41.63
N GLY A 50 2.58 21.74 41.40
CA GLY A 50 3.63 21.91 42.40
C GLY A 50 3.69 20.82 43.49
N LEU A 51 2.88 19.80 43.41
CA LEU A 51 2.88 18.64 44.30
C LEU A 51 3.79 17.57 43.72
N VAL A 52 4.47 16.80 44.55
CA VAL A 52 5.13 15.57 44.13
C VAL A 52 4.05 14.73 43.44
N PRO A 53 4.25 14.30 42.15
CA PRO A 53 3.23 13.54 41.44
C PRO A 53 2.87 12.29 42.24
N ASP A 54 1.60 12.16 42.60
CA ASP A 54 1.07 10.93 43.17
C ASP A 54 0.98 9.83 42.08
N GLU A 55 0.73 8.60 42.48
CA GLU A 55 0.63 7.47 41.58
C GLU A 55 -0.39 7.69 40.44
N THR A 56 -1.48 8.41 40.76
CA THR A 56 -2.53 8.77 39.79
C THR A 56 -2.02 9.77 38.75
N SER A 57 -1.26 10.78 39.19
CA SER A 57 -0.65 11.78 38.29
C SER A 57 0.42 11.15 37.39
N LEU A 58 1.24 10.25 37.91
CA LEU A 58 2.23 9.52 37.14
C LEU A 58 1.57 8.66 36.06
N LYS A 59 0.47 7.97 36.40
CA LYS A 59 -0.30 7.19 35.43
C LYS A 59 -0.86 8.08 34.30
N VAL A 60 -1.46 9.23 34.65
CA VAL A 60 -1.98 10.17 33.64
C VAL A 60 -0.88 10.70 32.73
N ILE A 61 0.31 11.00 33.27
CA ILE A 61 1.45 11.45 32.48
C ILE A 61 1.91 10.34 31.52
N HIS A 62 1.95 9.09 32.01
CA HIS A 62 2.32 7.94 31.19
C HIS A 62 1.33 7.72 30.05
N ASP A 63 0.02 7.66 30.34
CA ASP A 63 -1.04 7.49 29.33
C ASP A 63 -1.01 8.62 28.28
N CYS A 64 -0.74 9.86 28.70
CA CYS A 64 -0.57 10.98 27.78
C CYS A 64 0.68 10.84 26.90
N ALA A 65 1.80 10.36 27.44
CA ALA A 65 3.02 10.12 26.69
C ALA A 65 2.84 9.00 25.65
N GLU A 66 2.15 7.92 26.00
CA GLU A 66 1.77 6.87 25.04
C GLU A 66 0.89 7.42 23.91
N THR A 67 -0.15 8.20 24.25
CA THR A 67 -1.03 8.83 23.24
C THR A 67 -0.24 9.73 22.29
N ILE A 68 0.73 10.50 22.80
CA ILE A 68 1.60 11.33 21.95
C ILE A 68 2.44 10.45 21.03
N THR A 69 3.05 9.39 21.55
CA THR A 69 3.92 8.49 20.79
C THR A 69 3.16 7.81 19.65
N GLU A 70 1.97 7.28 19.91
CA GLU A 70 1.10 6.68 18.91
C GLU A 70 0.68 7.69 17.83
N ALA A 71 0.30 8.91 18.25
CA ALA A 71 -0.12 9.94 17.32
C ALA A 71 1.03 10.45 16.45
N VAL A 72 2.26 10.57 16.99
CA VAL A 72 3.47 10.90 16.21
C VAL A 72 3.78 9.80 15.20
N GLN A 73 3.64 8.54 15.57
CA GLN A 73 3.83 7.41 14.68
C GLN A 73 2.82 7.44 13.51
N THR A 74 1.57 7.78 13.81
CA THR A 74 0.53 7.96 12.79
C THR A 74 0.87 9.09 11.82
N VAL A 75 1.31 10.25 12.33
CA VAL A 75 1.75 11.38 11.47
C VAL A 75 2.92 10.96 10.58
N ARG A 76 3.92 10.26 11.13
CA ARG A 76 5.08 9.79 10.39
C ARG A 76 4.66 8.88 9.23
N SER A 77 3.81 7.89 9.49
CA SER A 77 3.29 6.99 8.45
C SER A 77 2.55 7.76 7.36
N LEU A 78 1.70 8.74 7.72
CA LEU A 78 0.98 9.59 6.75
C LEU A 78 1.94 10.41 5.88
N VAL A 79 3.00 10.99 6.49
CA VAL A 79 4.01 11.76 5.75
C VAL A 79 4.82 10.85 4.82
N ASP A 80 5.21 9.67 5.26
CA ASP A 80 5.95 8.70 4.47
C ASP A 80 5.13 8.22 3.28
N GLU A 81 3.84 7.91 3.48
CA GLU A 81 2.91 7.54 2.41
C GLU A 81 2.66 8.69 1.43
N PHE A 82 2.45 9.91 1.94
CA PHE A 82 2.28 11.08 1.09
C PHE A 82 3.54 11.41 0.31
N SER A 83 4.71 11.39 0.95
CA SER A 83 6.00 11.62 0.30
C SER A 83 6.25 10.59 -0.80
N SER A 84 5.78 9.38 -0.59
CA SER A 84 5.87 8.31 -1.56
C SER A 84 4.91 8.48 -2.75
N LEU A 85 3.76 9.12 -2.56
CA LEU A 85 2.87 9.54 -3.64
C LEU A 85 3.39 10.77 -4.38
N ALA A 86 4.04 11.71 -3.67
CA ALA A 86 4.54 12.96 -4.24
C ALA A 86 5.89 12.82 -4.95
N ARG A 87 6.71 11.86 -4.53
CA ARG A 87 8.05 11.59 -5.06
C ARG A 87 8.10 10.18 -5.65
N PHE A 88 7.25 9.85 -6.61
CA PHE A 88 7.57 8.71 -7.45
C PHE A 88 8.72 9.14 -8.37
N PRO A 89 9.99 8.77 -8.12
CA PRO A 89 10.94 8.72 -9.22
C PRO A 89 10.26 7.87 -10.30
N ALA A 90 10.35 8.29 -11.53
CA ALA A 90 9.87 7.46 -12.64
C ALA A 90 10.42 6.06 -12.42
N ALA A 91 9.54 5.06 -12.43
CA ALA A 91 9.97 3.67 -12.30
C ALA A 91 11.09 3.44 -13.33
N GLN A 92 12.11 2.70 -12.93
CA GLN A 92 13.21 2.30 -13.82
C GLN A 92 13.08 0.80 -14.12
N PRO A 93 12.14 0.39 -14.96
CA PRO A 93 11.94 -1.01 -15.30
C PRO A 93 13.19 -1.56 -16.00
N ARG A 94 13.61 -2.71 -15.54
CA ARG A 94 14.73 -3.49 -16.11
C ARG A 94 14.35 -4.96 -16.07
N PRO A 95 15.00 -5.82 -16.86
CA PRO A 95 14.82 -7.25 -16.74
C PRO A 95 15.09 -7.71 -15.31
N ALA A 96 14.07 -8.25 -14.66
CA ALA A 96 14.13 -8.66 -13.26
C ALA A 96 13.41 -10.00 -13.02
N ASP A 97 13.93 -10.79 -12.11
CA ASP A 97 13.31 -12.02 -11.65
C ASP A 97 12.23 -11.70 -10.59
N ILE A 98 10.99 -11.99 -10.96
CA ILE A 98 9.84 -11.72 -10.08
C ILE A 98 9.83 -12.64 -8.87
N ASN A 99 10.32 -13.86 -8.98
CA ASN A 99 10.40 -14.78 -7.85
C ASN A 99 11.39 -14.27 -6.79
N GLU A 100 12.54 -13.71 -7.22
CA GLU A 100 13.48 -13.07 -6.30
C GLU A 100 12.86 -11.86 -5.61
N ILE A 101 12.06 -11.07 -6.33
CA ILE A 101 11.36 -9.90 -5.75
C ILE A 101 10.33 -10.36 -4.72
N VAL A 102 9.54 -11.41 -5.00
CA VAL A 102 8.57 -12.00 -4.06
C VAL A 102 9.27 -12.50 -2.80
N GLU A 103 10.35 -13.29 -2.94
CA GLU A 103 11.10 -13.82 -1.81
C GLU A 103 11.73 -12.69 -0.98
N GLY A 104 12.33 -11.70 -1.64
CA GLY A 104 12.89 -10.52 -0.97
C GLY A 104 11.83 -9.69 -0.23
N THR A 105 10.60 -9.62 -0.78
CA THR A 105 9.48 -8.97 -0.09
C THR A 105 9.07 -9.75 1.15
N LEU A 106 8.89 -11.07 1.03
CA LEU A 106 8.51 -11.91 2.17
C LEU A 106 9.55 -11.88 3.30
N ALA A 107 10.83 -11.78 2.97
CA ALA A 107 11.90 -11.65 3.95
C ALA A 107 11.75 -10.39 4.83
N MET A 108 11.14 -9.31 4.32
CA MET A 108 10.87 -8.09 5.10
C MET A 108 9.79 -8.30 6.17
N PHE A 109 9.01 -9.37 6.05
CA PHE A 109 7.92 -9.72 6.97
C PHE A 109 8.31 -10.75 8.03
N ASN A 110 9.59 -11.13 8.12
CA ASN A 110 10.05 -12.05 9.17
C ASN A 110 9.67 -11.53 10.56
N GLY A 111 8.88 -12.33 11.32
CA GLY A 111 8.36 -11.95 12.64
C GLY A 111 7.17 -10.98 12.63
N ARG A 112 6.69 -10.53 11.46
CA ARG A 112 5.50 -9.64 11.35
C ARG A 112 4.22 -10.40 10.94
N LEU A 113 4.35 -11.59 10.36
CA LEU A 113 3.24 -12.46 9.96
C LEU A 113 2.99 -13.58 10.98
N ASP A 114 3.22 -13.30 12.27
CA ASP A 114 3.02 -14.31 13.32
C ASP A 114 1.56 -14.78 13.35
N GLY A 115 1.39 -16.11 13.30
CA GLY A 115 0.07 -16.75 13.25
C GLY A 115 -0.60 -16.73 11.86
N ILE A 116 0.11 -16.27 10.81
CA ILE A 116 -0.34 -16.33 9.42
C ILE A 116 0.50 -17.37 8.67
N ARG A 117 -0.16 -18.34 8.05
CA ARG A 117 0.51 -19.31 7.18
C ARG A 117 0.71 -18.72 5.80
N VAL A 118 1.95 -18.71 5.33
CA VAL A 118 2.27 -18.25 3.96
C VAL A 118 2.58 -19.46 3.08
N GLU A 119 1.77 -19.67 2.05
CA GLU A 119 1.98 -20.69 1.02
C GLU A 119 2.48 -20.05 -0.26
N LYS A 120 3.53 -20.66 -0.85
CA LYS A 120 4.15 -20.16 -2.09
C LYS A 120 4.05 -21.22 -3.18
N GLN A 121 3.61 -20.79 -4.36
CA GLN A 121 3.60 -21.59 -5.58
C GLN A 121 4.24 -20.76 -6.70
N LEU A 122 5.57 -20.68 -6.68
CA LEU A 122 6.33 -19.90 -7.64
C LEU A 122 6.76 -20.78 -8.82
N ASP A 123 6.45 -20.35 -10.06
CA ASP A 123 6.88 -21.06 -11.26
C ASP A 123 8.40 -20.92 -11.42
N ALA A 124 9.12 -22.04 -11.36
CA ALA A 124 10.58 -22.07 -11.45
C ALA A 124 11.14 -21.68 -12.84
N HIS A 125 10.29 -21.66 -13.88
CA HIS A 125 10.68 -21.35 -15.26
C HIS A 125 10.12 -20.00 -15.73
N LEU A 126 9.77 -19.12 -14.80
CA LEU A 126 9.21 -17.83 -15.12
C LEU A 126 10.23 -16.94 -15.85
N PRO A 127 9.92 -16.41 -17.04
CA PRO A 127 10.79 -15.47 -17.73
C PRO A 127 10.95 -14.16 -16.93
N LEU A 128 12.03 -13.40 -17.23
CA LEU A 128 12.22 -12.09 -16.63
C LEU A 128 11.11 -11.12 -17.05
N ALA A 129 10.63 -10.30 -16.09
CA ALA A 129 9.71 -9.20 -16.36
C ALA A 129 10.46 -7.88 -16.50
N MET A 130 9.85 -6.91 -17.20
CA MET A 130 10.29 -5.51 -17.14
C MET A 130 9.77 -4.87 -15.85
N ALA A 131 10.61 -4.82 -14.84
CA ALA A 131 10.22 -4.35 -13.51
C ALA A 131 11.32 -3.54 -12.82
N ASP A 132 10.93 -2.54 -12.05
CA ASP A 132 11.76 -1.90 -11.02
C ASP A 132 11.61 -2.72 -9.73
N PRO A 133 12.66 -3.43 -9.28
CA PRO A 133 12.54 -4.34 -8.14
C PRO A 133 12.06 -3.67 -6.86
N GLU A 134 12.51 -2.44 -6.58
CA GLU A 134 12.15 -1.75 -5.34
C GLU A 134 10.70 -1.23 -5.38
N ALA A 135 10.25 -0.78 -6.55
CA ALA A 135 8.86 -0.37 -6.73
C ALA A 135 7.91 -1.58 -6.60
N ILE A 136 8.23 -2.70 -7.24
CA ILE A 136 7.42 -3.93 -7.16
C ILE A 136 7.43 -4.51 -5.75
N LYS A 137 8.59 -4.58 -5.05
CA LYS A 137 8.65 -4.97 -3.62
C LYS A 137 7.68 -4.15 -2.77
N ARG A 138 7.65 -2.84 -2.99
CA ARG A 138 6.75 -1.94 -2.28
C ARG A 138 5.28 -2.24 -2.59
N ALA A 139 4.93 -2.51 -3.85
CA ALA A 139 3.57 -2.88 -4.23
C ALA A 139 3.14 -4.19 -3.56
N LEU A 140 4.00 -5.22 -3.61
CA LEU A 140 3.75 -6.51 -2.97
C LEU A 140 3.65 -6.39 -1.45
N ALA A 141 4.52 -5.60 -0.81
CA ALA A 141 4.46 -5.35 0.64
C ALA A 141 3.12 -4.73 1.05
N ASN A 142 2.60 -3.74 0.30
CA ASN A 142 1.28 -3.18 0.54
C ASN A 142 0.14 -4.21 0.42
N LEU A 143 0.22 -5.13 -0.55
CA LEU A 143 -0.77 -6.19 -0.73
C LEU A 143 -0.72 -7.19 0.42
N ILE A 144 0.48 -7.59 0.86
CA ILE A 144 0.70 -8.51 1.98
C ILE A 144 0.24 -7.89 3.30
N ASP A 145 0.56 -6.62 3.58
CA ASP A 145 0.07 -5.90 4.77
C ASP A 145 -1.48 -5.83 4.76
N ASN A 146 -2.10 -5.54 3.61
CA ASN A 146 -3.56 -5.53 3.49
C ASN A 146 -4.18 -6.91 3.74
N ALA A 147 -3.56 -7.98 3.24
CA ALA A 147 -3.99 -9.36 3.47
C ALA A 147 -3.89 -9.73 4.96
N ALA A 148 -2.78 -9.40 5.61
CA ALA A 148 -2.58 -9.65 7.04
C ALA A 148 -3.61 -8.93 7.90
N GLU A 149 -3.91 -7.66 7.60
CA GLU A 149 -4.93 -6.89 8.31
C GLU A 149 -6.35 -7.46 8.10
N ALA A 150 -6.69 -7.88 6.86
CA ALA A 150 -8.00 -8.44 6.55
C ALA A 150 -8.29 -9.73 7.33
N MET A 151 -7.26 -10.37 7.85
CA MET A 151 -7.36 -11.64 8.59
C MET A 151 -7.28 -11.49 10.11
N GLN A 152 -7.23 -10.27 10.67
CA GLN A 152 -7.06 -10.07 12.13
C GLN A 152 -8.10 -10.83 12.96
N ASP A 153 -9.35 -10.85 12.49
CA ASP A 153 -10.48 -11.54 13.16
C ASP A 153 -10.81 -12.90 12.53
N SER A 154 -9.99 -13.39 11.59
CA SER A 154 -10.24 -14.66 10.91
C SER A 154 -9.74 -15.85 11.71
N HIS A 155 -10.50 -16.96 11.72
CA HIS A 155 -10.09 -18.21 12.33
C HIS A 155 -9.00 -18.93 11.52
N VAL A 156 -9.08 -18.84 10.20
CA VAL A 156 -8.05 -19.32 9.28
C VAL A 156 -7.30 -18.12 8.75
N ARG A 157 -5.98 -18.12 8.87
CA ARG A 157 -5.10 -17.02 8.46
C ARG A 157 -4.05 -17.55 7.51
N GLU A 158 -4.35 -17.49 6.23
CA GLU A 158 -3.47 -17.97 5.17
C GLU A 158 -3.30 -16.93 4.07
N ILE A 159 -2.06 -16.71 3.65
CA ILE A 159 -1.71 -15.94 2.46
C ILE A 159 -1.15 -16.93 1.44
N HIS A 160 -1.72 -16.95 0.26
CA HIS A 160 -1.25 -17.75 -0.85
C HIS A 160 -0.65 -16.82 -1.90
N ILE A 161 0.61 -17.06 -2.26
CA ILE A 161 1.32 -16.28 -3.29
C ILE A 161 1.72 -17.23 -4.41
N ALA A 162 1.33 -16.90 -5.64
CA ALA A 162 1.72 -17.67 -6.80
C ALA A 162 2.23 -16.78 -7.92
N THR A 163 3.11 -17.32 -8.75
CA THR A 163 3.56 -16.70 -9.97
C THR A 163 3.34 -17.66 -11.14
N SER A 164 2.90 -17.14 -12.29
CA SER A 164 2.66 -17.94 -13.48
C SER A 164 2.83 -17.13 -14.75
N LEU A 165 3.13 -17.80 -15.85
CA LEU A 165 3.11 -17.22 -17.18
C LEU A 165 1.65 -17.11 -17.65
N LEU A 166 1.28 -15.98 -18.28
CA LEU A 166 -0.05 -15.82 -18.86
C LEU A 166 -0.14 -16.56 -20.20
N GLU A 167 -1.10 -17.49 -20.31
CA GLU A 167 -1.33 -18.21 -21.55
C GLU A 167 -1.83 -17.26 -22.65
N GLY A 168 -1.15 -17.28 -23.82
CA GLY A 168 -1.53 -16.49 -25.00
C GLY A 168 -1.31 -14.98 -24.88
N ARG A 169 -0.55 -14.53 -23.89
CA ARG A 169 -0.11 -13.15 -23.70
C ARG A 169 1.37 -13.11 -23.33
N ASP A 170 2.07 -12.06 -23.78
CA ASP A 170 3.48 -11.85 -23.44
C ASP A 170 3.62 -11.17 -22.07
N GLY A 171 3.12 -11.83 -21.02
CA GLY A 171 3.08 -11.32 -19.66
C GLY A 171 3.12 -12.43 -18.62
N LEU A 172 3.40 -12.05 -17.39
CA LEU A 172 3.31 -12.91 -16.22
C LEU A 172 2.32 -12.37 -15.21
N GLU A 173 1.81 -13.24 -14.34
CA GLU A 173 0.88 -12.91 -13.28
C GLU A 173 1.49 -13.24 -11.91
N ILE A 174 1.32 -12.30 -10.97
CA ILE A 174 1.57 -12.50 -9.54
C ILE A 174 0.21 -12.52 -8.85
N MET A 175 -0.11 -13.61 -8.20
CA MET A 175 -1.33 -13.77 -7.40
C MET A 175 -1.00 -13.64 -5.92
N ILE A 176 -1.77 -12.82 -5.19
CA ILE A 176 -1.75 -12.77 -3.73
C ILE A 176 -3.20 -12.95 -3.25
N ALA A 177 -3.47 -14.06 -2.56
CA ALA A 177 -4.78 -14.37 -2.03
C ALA A 177 -4.72 -14.52 -0.51
N ASP A 178 -5.75 -14.00 0.18
CA ASP A 178 -5.92 -14.10 1.63
C ASP A 178 -7.21 -14.87 1.99
N THR A 179 -7.31 -15.27 3.25
CA THR A 179 -8.50 -15.90 3.83
C THR A 179 -9.26 -14.96 4.77
N GLY A 180 -9.15 -13.65 4.54
CA GLY A 180 -9.79 -12.61 5.33
C GLY A 180 -11.28 -12.44 5.05
N HIS A 181 -11.82 -11.30 5.45
CA HIS A 181 -13.24 -10.98 5.28
C HIS A 181 -13.68 -10.73 3.82
N GLY A 182 -12.71 -10.69 2.88
CA GLY A 182 -12.99 -10.42 1.47
C GLY A 182 -13.39 -8.97 1.16
N ILE A 183 -13.83 -8.74 -0.07
CA ILE A 183 -14.16 -7.41 -0.59
C ILE A 183 -15.58 -7.42 -1.14
N ASN A 184 -16.43 -6.54 -0.62
CA ASN A 184 -17.80 -6.38 -1.11
C ASN A 184 -17.79 -5.85 -2.56
N ARG A 185 -18.76 -6.30 -3.37
CA ARG A 185 -18.89 -5.96 -4.79
C ARG A 185 -18.96 -4.45 -5.04
N GLU A 186 -19.66 -3.71 -4.19
CA GLU A 186 -19.79 -2.25 -4.28
C GLU A 186 -18.47 -1.49 -4.01
N VAL A 187 -17.55 -2.15 -3.30
CA VAL A 187 -16.25 -1.60 -2.91
C VAL A 187 -15.20 -1.83 -3.99
N LYS A 188 -15.33 -2.90 -4.80
CA LYS A 188 -14.33 -3.29 -5.80
C LYS A 188 -13.97 -2.15 -6.76
N GLU A 189 -14.97 -1.41 -7.25
CA GLU A 189 -14.76 -0.31 -8.22
C GLU A 189 -14.00 0.89 -7.60
N LYS A 190 -14.13 1.06 -6.27
CA LYS A 190 -13.55 2.19 -5.53
C LYS A 190 -12.25 1.84 -4.83
N LEU A 191 -11.89 0.57 -4.80
CA LEU A 191 -10.80 0.03 -3.98
C LEU A 191 -9.44 0.68 -4.28
N PHE A 192 -9.21 1.02 -5.53
CA PHE A 192 -7.97 1.65 -6.01
C PHE A 192 -8.05 3.18 -6.08
N LEU A 193 -9.15 3.78 -5.65
CA LEU A 193 -9.23 5.24 -5.57
C LEU A 193 -8.43 5.74 -4.38
N PRO A 194 -7.64 6.81 -4.55
CA PRO A 194 -6.92 7.42 -3.43
C PRO A 194 -7.87 7.77 -2.28
N TYR A 195 -7.44 7.53 -1.04
CA TYR A 195 -8.21 7.77 0.20
C TYR A 195 -9.50 6.96 0.35
N PHE A 196 -9.73 5.98 -0.47
CA PHE A 196 -10.80 5.04 -0.23
C PHE A 196 -10.33 3.98 0.76
N SER A 197 -10.96 3.90 1.92
CA SER A 197 -10.69 2.91 2.94
C SER A 197 -11.99 2.49 3.63
N THR A 198 -12.14 1.21 3.85
CA THR A 198 -13.20 0.64 4.70
C THR A 198 -12.73 0.51 6.15
N LYS A 199 -11.46 0.79 6.43
CA LYS A 199 -10.79 0.64 7.72
C LYS A 199 -10.92 1.93 8.55
N LYS A 200 -11.10 1.79 9.87
CA LYS A 200 -11.18 2.94 10.80
C LYS A 200 -9.87 3.74 10.90
N ARG A 201 -8.72 3.13 10.66
CA ARG A 201 -7.36 3.72 10.78
C ARG A 201 -6.54 3.60 9.48
N GLY A 202 -7.14 3.38 8.33
CA GLY A 202 -6.43 3.24 7.06
C GLY A 202 -6.42 4.55 6.27
N THR A 203 -5.26 4.96 5.75
CA THR A 203 -5.12 6.17 4.92
C THR A 203 -5.80 6.07 3.57
N GLY A 204 -6.10 4.83 3.11
CA GLY A 204 -6.67 4.57 1.79
C GLY A 204 -5.72 4.90 0.63
N LEU A 205 -4.43 5.01 0.89
CA LEU A 205 -3.42 5.30 -0.14
C LEU A 205 -2.71 4.05 -0.64
N GLY A 206 -2.61 3.00 0.17
CA GLY A 206 -1.82 1.80 -0.13
C GLY A 206 -2.18 1.16 -1.47
N LEU A 207 -3.45 0.88 -1.73
CA LEU A 207 -3.89 0.26 -2.99
C LEU A 207 -3.84 1.23 -4.19
N ALA A 208 -4.01 2.52 -3.97
CA ALA A 208 -3.80 3.53 -5.02
C ALA A 208 -2.31 3.60 -5.43
N ILE A 209 -1.40 3.46 -4.47
CA ILE A 209 0.05 3.35 -4.71
C ILE A 209 0.36 2.08 -5.50
N VAL A 210 -0.19 0.93 -5.09
CA VAL A 210 -0.02 -0.34 -5.82
C VAL A 210 -0.44 -0.18 -7.27
N ARG A 211 -1.66 0.31 -7.51
CA ARG A 211 -2.17 0.53 -8.87
C ARG A 211 -1.24 1.43 -9.68
N ARG A 212 -0.79 2.53 -9.10
CA ARG A 212 0.13 3.46 -9.78
C ARG A 212 1.44 2.80 -10.15
N ILE A 213 2.06 2.04 -9.22
CA ILE A 213 3.31 1.32 -9.50
C ILE A 213 3.10 0.36 -10.66
N ILE A 214 2.03 -0.42 -10.65
CA ILE A 214 1.77 -1.40 -11.71
C ILE A 214 1.50 -0.72 -13.07
N GLU A 215 0.74 0.37 -13.10
CA GLU A 215 0.50 1.17 -14.31
C GLU A 215 1.80 1.78 -14.87
N ASP A 216 2.71 2.26 -14.01
CA ASP A 216 4.03 2.78 -14.41
C ASP A 216 4.95 1.68 -14.99
N HIS A 217 4.62 0.40 -14.76
CA HIS A 217 5.26 -0.77 -15.35
C HIS A 217 4.50 -1.33 -16.57
N HIS A 218 3.52 -0.59 -17.10
CA HIS A 218 2.64 -1.04 -18.20
C HIS A 218 1.88 -2.33 -17.87
N GLY A 219 1.72 -2.63 -16.58
CA GLY A 219 0.99 -3.78 -16.07
C GLY A 219 -0.47 -3.46 -15.74
N SER A 220 -1.17 -4.45 -15.26
CA SER A 220 -2.54 -4.31 -14.75
C SER A 220 -2.69 -4.96 -13.37
N ILE A 221 -3.64 -4.45 -12.57
CA ILE A 221 -4.04 -5.07 -11.32
C ILE A 221 -5.54 -5.22 -11.25
N ARG A 222 -5.99 -6.39 -10.83
CA ARG A 222 -7.41 -6.68 -10.57
C ARG A 222 -7.59 -7.40 -9.24
N VAL A 223 -8.82 -7.39 -8.73
CA VAL A 223 -9.20 -8.07 -7.51
C VAL A 223 -10.40 -8.98 -7.73
N GLU A 224 -10.32 -10.18 -7.20
CA GLU A 224 -11.37 -11.20 -7.25
C GLU A 224 -11.73 -11.68 -5.83
N GLU A 225 -12.82 -12.40 -5.72
CA GLU A 225 -13.16 -13.10 -4.48
C GLU A 225 -12.29 -14.34 -4.35
N ASN A 226 -11.68 -14.56 -3.19
CA ASN A 226 -11.08 -15.83 -2.85
C ASN A 226 -12.16 -16.74 -2.24
N LYS A 227 -12.14 -18.02 -2.57
CA LYS A 227 -13.10 -19.01 -2.05
C LYS A 227 -12.39 -19.94 -1.06
N PRO A 228 -13.00 -20.30 0.07
CA PRO A 228 -14.36 -19.98 0.50
C PRO A 228 -14.57 -18.57 1.05
N ALA A 229 -13.49 -17.85 1.42
CA ALA A 229 -13.52 -16.48 1.92
C ALA A 229 -12.21 -15.78 1.61
N GLY A 230 -12.21 -14.43 1.56
CA GLY A 230 -11.04 -13.61 1.36
C GLY A 230 -11.04 -12.85 0.04
N ALA A 231 -9.91 -12.20 -0.24
CA ALA A 231 -9.66 -11.50 -1.47
C ALA A 231 -8.46 -12.10 -2.23
N LYS A 232 -8.46 -11.94 -3.54
CA LYS A 232 -7.39 -12.39 -4.43
C LYS A 232 -7.01 -11.23 -5.34
N PHE A 233 -5.80 -10.72 -5.18
CA PHE A 233 -5.21 -9.72 -6.04
C PHE A 233 -4.38 -10.40 -7.12
N LEU A 234 -4.55 -9.95 -8.36
CA LEU A 234 -3.88 -10.46 -9.54
C LEU A 234 -3.16 -9.29 -10.20
N VAL A 235 -1.84 -9.37 -10.25
CA VAL A 235 -0.95 -8.36 -10.83
C VAL A 235 -0.33 -8.93 -12.09
N GLU A 236 -0.55 -8.29 -13.23
CA GLU A 236 0.05 -8.67 -14.50
C GLU A 236 1.19 -7.71 -14.82
N LEU A 237 2.32 -8.24 -15.29
CA LEU A 237 3.49 -7.47 -15.72
C LEU A 237 3.97 -7.98 -17.09
N PRO A 238 4.49 -7.08 -17.96
CA PRO A 238 5.03 -7.46 -19.27
C PRO A 238 6.36 -8.18 -19.12
N LEU A 239 6.66 -9.09 -20.06
CA LEU A 239 7.95 -9.76 -20.16
C LEU A 239 9.04 -8.81 -20.68
N ALA A 240 10.29 -9.11 -20.32
CA ALA A 240 11.45 -8.29 -20.69
C ALA A 240 11.74 -8.23 -22.22
N GLY A 241 11.10 -9.07 -23.03
CA GLY A 241 11.31 -9.12 -24.48
C GLY A 241 10.48 -8.15 -25.32
N GLU A 242 9.38 -7.59 -24.78
CA GLU A 242 8.38 -6.84 -25.58
C GLU A 242 8.69 -5.34 -25.75
N ILE A 243 9.28 -4.69 -24.77
CA ILE A 243 9.49 -3.23 -24.83
C ILE A 243 10.58 -2.87 -25.84
N ALA A 244 11.56 -3.76 -26.05
CA ALA A 244 12.59 -3.56 -27.10
C ALA A 244 12.02 -3.58 -28.53
N ALA A 245 10.88 -4.25 -28.77
CA ALA A 245 10.25 -4.33 -30.07
C ALA A 245 9.34 -3.14 -30.42
N SER A 246 8.73 -2.49 -29.41
CA SER A 246 7.85 -1.34 -29.62
C SER A 246 8.60 -0.02 -29.83
N GLU A 247 9.77 0.16 -29.20
CA GLU A 247 10.62 1.34 -29.42
C GLU A 247 11.33 1.33 -30.78
N SER A 248 11.62 0.14 -31.35
CA SER A 248 12.24 0.02 -32.66
C SER A 248 11.27 0.21 -33.84
N GLN A 249 9.95 0.25 -33.63
CA GLN A 249 8.93 0.56 -34.63
C GLN A 249 8.52 2.02 -34.69
N SER A 250 9.00 2.85 -33.76
CA SER A 250 8.67 4.30 -33.68
C SER A 250 9.85 5.22 -34.01
N ALA A 251 10.97 4.68 -34.50
CA ALA A 251 12.15 5.38 -35.02
C ALA A 251 12.27 5.25 -36.60
#